data_c12740c0cc893a15124a3c690b083404
#
_entry.id   c12740c0cc893a15124a3c690b083404
#
_cell.length_a   1.000
_cell.length_b   1.000
_cell.length_c   1.000
_cell.angle_alpha   90.00
_cell.angle_beta   90.00
_cell.angle_gamma   90.00
#
_symmetry.space_group_name_H-M   'P 1'
#
loop_
_entity.id
_entity.type
_entity.pdbx_description
1 polymer ?
#
loop_
_entity_poly.entity_id
_entity_poly.type
_entity_poly.pdbx_seq_one_letter_code
_entity_poly.pdbx_strand_id
1 'polypeptide(L)'
;MSDFMTFRRAVAQRMWRSVQHLRGFSRREGGTVTVESVIILPLLLFGVMATYTYFDAYRRQNLALKANYAIADFLSRTHNYDQTALNGLDSLFEYMSYTSDESWVRVTVVWCDDTPARCNDRNPRLLKLEHDWDSQVSEGSGLTPHTQLTMREQLGPHIPKMYDGEFLIVVETAAKYEPPFAARWTGIYPRDLVNISVTSPREFDKLCWKRQPSDCPLPPTSS
;
A
#
# COMPACT_ATOMS: atom_id res chain seq x y z
N MET A 1 68.79 47.49 18.19
CA MET A 1 67.70 47.13 19.14
C MET A 1 66.36 47.85 18.87
N SER A 2 66.32 48.76 17.91
CA SER A 2 65.14 49.58 17.57
C SER A 2 64.18 48.95 16.56
N ASP A 3 64.69 48.11 15.66
CA ASP A 3 63.87 47.52 14.58
C ASP A 3 62.89 46.41 15.00
N PHE A 4 63.16 45.77 16.12
CA PHE A 4 62.31 44.65 16.62
C PHE A 4 61.06 45.20 17.31
N MET A 5 61.06 46.41 17.85
CA MET A 5 59.90 46.97 18.44
C MET A 5 58.93 47.62 17.43
N THR A 6 59.41 48.06 16.27
CA THR A 6 58.60 48.59 15.19
C THR A 6 57.85 47.50 14.46
N PHE A 7 58.49 46.33 14.26
CA PHE A 7 57.86 45.16 13.64
C PHE A 7 56.72 44.58 14.50
N ARG A 8 56.91 44.44 15.79
CA ARG A 8 55.85 44.00 16.72
C ARG A 8 54.65 44.92 16.75
N ARG A 9 54.81 46.23 16.67
CA ARG A 9 53.71 47.20 16.60
C ARG A 9 52.98 47.13 15.28
N ALA A 10 53.64 46.89 14.16
CA ALA A 10 53.01 46.78 12.86
C ALA A 10 52.15 45.49 12.75
N VAL A 11 52.63 44.38 13.30
CA VAL A 11 51.88 43.10 13.34
C VAL A 11 50.65 43.22 14.26
N ALA A 12 50.82 43.83 15.44
CA ALA A 12 49.69 44.05 16.37
C ALA A 12 48.62 44.98 15.79
N GLN A 13 49.00 46.01 15.06
CA GLN A 13 48.06 46.91 14.40
C GLN A 13 47.29 46.23 13.24
N ARG A 14 47.96 45.35 12.48
CA ARG A 14 47.27 44.55 11.44
C ARG A 14 46.26 43.58 12.05
N MET A 15 46.64 42.88 13.10
CA MET A 15 45.70 41.98 13.81
C MET A 15 44.51 42.73 14.40
N TRP A 16 44.73 43.88 14.97
CA TRP A 16 43.65 44.69 15.60
C TRP A 16 42.68 45.23 14.55
N ARG A 17 43.15 45.62 13.35
CA ARG A 17 42.29 46.01 12.23
C ARG A 17 41.45 44.84 11.74
N SER A 18 42.02 43.63 11.63
CA SER A 18 41.27 42.43 11.24
C SER A 18 40.18 42.09 12.25
N VAL A 19 40.44 42.20 13.54
CA VAL A 19 39.44 41.97 14.60
C VAL A 19 38.35 43.04 14.59
N GLN A 20 38.65 44.30 14.26
CA GLN A 20 37.65 45.35 14.12
C GLN A 20 36.75 45.12 12.89
N HIS A 21 37.30 44.61 11.78
CA HIS A 21 36.48 44.23 10.61
C HIS A 21 35.54 43.07 10.91
N LEU A 22 35.98 42.08 11.68
CA LEU A 22 35.13 40.94 12.12
C LEU A 22 34.04 41.41 13.09
N ARG A 23 34.35 42.34 14.02
CA ARG A 23 33.35 42.95 14.92
C ARG A 23 32.32 43.82 14.17
N GLY A 24 32.73 44.51 13.11
CA GLY A 24 31.84 45.30 12.27
C GLY A 24 30.92 44.43 11.42
N PHE A 25 31.37 43.21 11.03
CA PHE A 25 30.58 42.25 10.29
C PHE A 25 29.47 41.62 11.15
N SER A 26 29.77 41.31 12.42
CA SER A 26 28.79 40.73 13.35
C SER A 26 27.72 41.72 13.83
N ARG A 27 27.90 43.01 13.60
CA ARG A 27 26.93 44.07 13.97
C ARG A 27 26.05 44.54 12.82
N ARG A 28 26.27 44.06 11.59
CA ARG A 28 25.42 44.41 10.45
C ARG A 28 24.22 43.45 10.44
N GLU A 29 23.06 43.96 10.78
CA GLU A 29 21.78 43.23 10.79
C GLU A 29 21.41 42.63 9.42
N GLY A 30 21.99 43.12 8.30
CA GLY A 30 21.86 42.55 6.97
C GLY A 30 22.45 41.13 6.80
N GLY A 31 23.31 40.67 7.73
CA GLY A 31 23.85 39.32 7.73
C GLY A 31 22.95 38.28 8.43
N THR A 32 22.08 38.73 9.34
CA THR A 32 21.19 37.87 10.12
C THR A 32 20.13 37.23 9.23
N VAL A 33 19.53 37.98 8.33
CA VAL A 33 18.51 37.49 7.39
C VAL A 33 19.09 36.42 6.45
N THR A 34 20.33 36.58 5.99
CA THR A 34 21.01 35.64 5.11
C THR A 34 21.30 34.29 5.82
N VAL A 35 21.81 34.38 7.07
CA VAL A 35 22.11 33.21 7.89
C VAL A 35 20.80 32.46 8.26
N GLU A 36 19.78 33.20 8.63
CA GLU A 36 18.48 32.68 8.94
C GLU A 36 17.85 31.94 7.72
N SER A 37 17.90 32.55 6.54
CA SER A 37 17.40 31.97 5.31
C SER A 37 18.15 30.68 4.92
N VAL A 38 19.46 30.62 5.12
CA VAL A 38 20.28 29.41 4.83
C VAL A 38 19.91 28.25 5.74
N ILE A 39 19.43 28.50 6.94
CA ILE A 39 18.99 27.44 7.87
C ILE A 39 17.52 27.08 7.64
N ILE A 40 16.65 28.08 7.48
CA ILE A 40 15.21 27.86 7.36
C ILE A 40 14.84 27.23 6.02
N LEU A 41 15.48 27.64 4.92
CA LEU A 41 15.14 27.16 3.58
C LEU A 41 15.28 25.63 3.43
N PRO A 42 16.39 24.98 3.82
CA PRO A 42 16.50 23.52 3.78
C PRO A 42 15.43 22.83 4.64
N LEU A 43 15.18 23.34 5.84
CA LEU A 43 14.18 22.78 6.75
C LEU A 43 12.76 22.86 6.16
N LEU A 44 12.44 23.99 5.53
CA LEU A 44 11.16 24.19 4.84
C LEU A 44 11.05 23.24 3.64
N LEU A 45 12.10 23.08 2.83
CA LEU A 45 12.11 22.14 1.71
C LEU A 45 11.89 20.69 2.18
N PHE A 46 12.54 20.28 3.26
CA PHE A 46 12.31 18.97 3.86
C PHE A 46 10.86 18.81 4.32
N GLY A 47 10.29 19.81 4.97
CA GLY A 47 8.90 19.79 5.39
C GLY A 47 7.94 19.65 4.21
N VAL A 48 8.16 20.36 3.12
CA VAL A 48 7.37 20.27 1.91
C VAL A 48 7.51 18.89 1.25
N MET A 49 8.74 18.38 1.11
CA MET A 49 8.98 17.05 0.52
C MET A 49 8.34 15.94 1.36
N ALA A 50 8.47 15.99 2.67
CA ALA A 50 7.85 15.00 3.57
C ALA A 50 6.32 15.04 3.48
N THR A 51 5.74 16.26 3.51
CA THR A 51 4.29 16.45 3.38
C THR A 51 3.78 15.93 2.05
N TYR A 52 4.43 16.26 0.94
CA TYR A 52 4.06 15.78 -0.38
C TYR A 52 4.09 14.25 -0.46
N THR A 53 5.18 13.62 0.02
CA THR A 53 5.32 12.15 0.01
C THR A 53 4.23 11.47 0.86
N TYR A 54 3.89 12.06 2.02
CA TYR A 54 2.83 11.54 2.87
C TYR A 54 1.47 11.58 2.18
N PHE A 55 1.12 12.72 1.55
CA PHE A 55 -0.13 12.84 0.81
C PHE A 55 -0.19 11.92 -0.41
N ASP A 56 0.92 11.76 -1.13
CA ASP A 56 0.99 10.82 -2.26
C ASP A 56 0.78 9.38 -1.79
N ALA A 57 1.44 8.94 -0.71
CA ALA A 57 1.26 7.63 -0.13
C ALA A 57 -0.20 7.37 0.28
N TYR A 58 -0.82 8.35 0.97
CA TYR A 58 -2.21 8.25 1.39
C TYR A 58 -3.18 8.21 0.20
N ARG A 59 -2.94 9.01 -0.83
CA ARG A 59 -3.72 8.99 -2.07
C ARG A 59 -3.64 7.62 -2.76
N ARG A 60 -2.43 7.06 -2.90
CA ARG A 60 -2.21 5.74 -3.51
C ARG A 60 -2.93 4.64 -2.73
N GLN A 61 -2.83 4.66 -1.41
CA GLN A 61 -3.54 3.71 -0.55
C GLN A 61 -5.07 3.77 -0.77
N ASN A 62 -5.64 4.97 -0.83
CA ASN A 62 -7.07 5.13 -1.06
C ASN A 62 -7.50 4.68 -2.46
N LEU A 63 -6.69 4.90 -3.49
CA LEU A 63 -6.97 4.43 -4.84
C LEU A 63 -6.94 2.92 -4.92
N ALA A 64 -5.91 2.27 -4.35
CA ALA A 64 -5.80 0.81 -4.28
C ALA A 64 -7.00 0.19 -3.52
N LEU A 65 -7.41 0.80 -2.40
CA LEU A 65 -8.58 0.35 -1.64
C LEU A 65 -9.88 0.46 -2.46
N LYS A 66 -10.09 1.56 -3.17
CA LYS A 66 -11.26 1.74 -4.04
C LYS A 66 -11.27 0.75 -5.20
N ALA A 67 -10.11 0.49 -5.80
CA ALA A 67 -9.97 -0.52 -6.85
C ALA A 67 -10.31 -1.92 -6.33
N ASN A 68 -9.82 -2.28 -5.14
CA ASN A 68 -10.15 -3.56 -4.49
C ASN A 68 -11.67 -3.70 -4.27
N TYR A 69 -12.36 -2.66 -3.76
CA TYR A 69 -13.81 -2.68 -3.59
C TYR A 69 -14.57 -2.78 -4.92
N ALA A 70 -14.10 -2.12 -5.98
CA ALA A 70 -14.73 -2.21 -7.30
C ALA A 70 -14.63 -3.63 -7.87
N ILE A 71 -13.47 -4.29 -7.72
CA ILE A 71 -13.26 -5.68 -8.11
C ILE A 71 -14.16 -6.61 -7.30
N ALA A 72 -14.23 -6.41 -5.99
CA ALA A 72 -15.07 -7.23 -5.11
C ALA A 72 -16.57 -7.09 -5.45
N ASP A 73 -17.05 -5.86 -5.74
CA ASP A 73 -18.44 -5.66 -6.18
C ASP A 73 -18.71 -6.30 -7.54
N PHE A 74 -17.78 -6.19 -8.49
CA PHE A 74 -17.89 -6.86 -9.77
C PHE A 74 -18.00 -8.38 -9.62
N LEU A 75 -17.11 -9.01 -8.84
CA LEU A 75 -17.12 -10.46 -8.59
C LEU A 75 -18.39 -10.91 -7.85
N SER A 76 -18.93 -10.07 -6.96
CA SER A 76 -20.17 -10.40 -6.25
C SER A 76 -21.41 -10.54 -7.16
N ARG A 77 -21.33 -9.98 -8.36
CA ARG A 77 -22.41 -10.03 -9.38
C ARG A 77 -22.08 -10.99 -10.53
N THR A 78 -20.92 -11.59 -10.50
CA THR A 78 -20.43 -12.49 -11.55
C THR A 78 -20.67 -13.94 -11.15
N HIS A 79 -21.21 -14.75 -12.07
CA HIS A 79 -21.46 -16.19 -11.82
C HIS A 79 -20.17 -17.01 -11.85
N ASN A 80 -19.31 -16.71 -12.83
CA ASN A 80 -18.08 -17.45 -13.03
C ASN A 80 -16.94 -16.55 -13.48
N TYR A 81 -15.71 -16.97 -13.20
CA TYR A 81 -14.50 -16.31 -13.67
C TYR A 81 -13.43 -17.34 -14.01
N ASP A 82 -12.51 -16.98 -14.86
CA ASP A 82 -11.39 -17.79 -15.30
C ASP A 82 -10.06 -17.02 -15.16
N GLN A 83 -8.94 -17.64 -15.53
CA GLN A 83 -7.64 -16.99 -15.44
C GLN A 83 -7.54 -15.73 -16.30
N THR A 84 -8.18 -15.73 -17.47
CA THR A 84 -8.18 -14.55 -18.37
C THR A 84 -8.92 -13.39 -17.71
N ALA A 85 -10.08 -13.65 -17.11
CA ALA A 85 -10.83 -12.64 -16.36
C ALA A 85 -10.03 -12.13 -15.14
N LEU A 86 -9.37 -13.05 -14.42
CA LEU A 86 -8.57 -12.69 -13.25
C LEU A 86 -7.36 -11.81 -13.63
N ASN A 87 -6.66 -12.12 -14.71
CA ASN A 87 -5.58 -11.30 -15.24
C ASN A 87 -6.11 -9.93 -15.75
N GLY A 88 -7.32 -9.92 -16.32
CA GLY A 88 -8.00 -8.67 -16.70
C GLY A 88 -8.35 -7.79 -15.49
N LEU A 89 -8.75 -8.40 -14.36
CA LEU A 89 -9.01 -7.69 -13.11
C LEU A 89 -7.72 -7.13 -12.50
N ASP A 90 -6.61 -7.83 -12.64
CA ASP A 90 -5.30 -7.34 -12.20
C ASP A 90 -4.87 -6.11 -13.04
N SER A 91 -4.99 -6.19 -14.36
CA SER A 91 -4.74 -5.03 -15.24
C SER A 91 -5.65 -3.84 -14.92
N LEU A 92 -6.91 -4.09 -14.58
CA LEU A 92 -7.84 -3.05 -14.13
C LEU A 92 -7.38 -2.46 -12.79
N PHE A 93 -6.92 -3.30 -11.86
CA PHE A 93 -6.41 -2.85 -10.57
C PHE A 93 -5.17 -1.97 -10.73
N GLU A 94 -4.21 -2.36 -11.57
CA GLU A 94 -3.03 -1.56 -11.93
C GLU A 94 -3.43 -0.17 -12.46
N TYR A 95 -4.35 -0.15 -13.41
CA TYR A 95 -4.84 1.10 -13.98
C TYR A 95 -5.48 2.01 -12.93
N MET A 96 -6.35 1.47 -12.07
CA MET A 96 -7.07 2.24 -11.05
C MET A 96 -6.17 2.68 -9.89
N SER A 97 -5.17 1.89 -9.51
CA SER A 97 -4.25 2.19 -8.42
C SER A 97 -3.06 3.04 -8.84
N TYR A 98 -2.90 3.28 -10.16
CA TYR A 98 -1.73 3.95 -10.74
C TYR A 98 -0.42 3.27 -10.35
N THR A 99 -0.42 1.97 -10.34
CA THR A 99 0.77 1.15 -10.06
C THR A 99 1.35 0.67 -11.39
N SER A 100 2.66 0.53 -11.47
CA SER A 100 3.32 -0.08 -12.62
C SER A 100 3.72 -1.51 -12.29
N ASP A 101 3.29 -2.47 -13.09
CA ASP A 101 3.78 -3.85 -13.27
C ASP A 101 4.05 -4.74 -12.03
N GLU A 102 3.83 -4.28 -10.81
CA GLU A 102 4.02 -5.05 -9.58
C GLU A 102 2.76 -5.03 -8.72
N SER A 103 1.65 -5.47 -9.31
CA SER A 103 0.39 -5.71 -8.62
C SER A 103 0.03 -7.18 -8.64
N TRP A 104 -0.93 -7.55 -7.84
CA TRP A 104 -1.57 -8.85 -7.92
C TRP A 104 -2.97 -8.80 -7.34
N VAL A 105 -3.80 -9.69 -7.85
CA VAL A 105 -5.16 -9.93 -7.36
C VAL A 105 -5.29 -11.40 -7.01
N ARG A 106 -5.75 -11.70 -5.80
CA ARG A 106 -6.10 -13.05 -5.37
C ARG A 106 -7.55 -13.09 -4.96
N VAL A 107 -8.27 -14.04 -5.49
CA VAL A 107 -9.69 -14.28 -5.19
C VAL A 107 -9.83 -15.61 -4.51
N THR A 108 -10.46 -15.64 -3.35
CA THR A 108 -10.70 -16.86 -2.58
C THR A 108 -12.16 -16.95 -2.21
N VAL A 109 -12.81 -18.05 -2.58
CA VAL A 109 -14.18 -18.35 -2.21
C VAL A 109 -14.17 -19.25 -0.97
N VAL A 110 -14.76 -18.74 0.10
CA VAL A 110 -14.81 -19.42 1.40
C VAL A 110 -16.24 -19.78 1.72
N TRP A 111 -16.48 -20.98 2.20
CA TRP A 111 -17.76 -21.37 2.73
C TRP A 111 -17.65 -21.87 4.16
N CYS A 112 -18.75 -21.84 4.86
CA CYS A 112 -18.81 -22.33 6.20
C CYS A 112 -19.49 -23.70 6.27
N ASP A 113 -18.75 -24.71 6.74
CA ASP A 113 -19.27 -26.05 6.97
C ASP A 113 -20.11 -26.07 8.25
N ASP A 114 -21.40 -26.33 8.11
CA ASP A 114 -22.40 -26.30 9.16
C ASP A 114 -22.45 -27.58 10.02
N THR A 115 -21.64 -28.60 9.69
CA THR A 115 -21.63 -29.88 10.40
C THR A 115 -20.31 -30.13 11.13
N PRO A 116 -20.28 -30.25 12.48
CA PRO A 116 -21.38 -30.24 13.46
C PRO A 116 -21.50 -28.94 14.29
N ALA A 117 -20.87 -27.85 13.88
CA ALA A 117 -20.78 -26.62 14.68
C ALA A 117 -21.41 -25.43 13.93
N ARG A 118 -21.75 -24.38 14.67
CA ARG A 118 -22.41 -23.19 14.11
C ARG A 118 -21.40 -22.22 13.53
N CYS A 119 -21.60 -21.79 12.32
CA CYS A 119 -20.76 -20.82 11.63
C CYS A 119 -20.75 -19.43 12.26
N ASN A 120 -21.77 -19.08 13.00
CA ASN A 120 -21.86 -17.78 13.67
C ASN A 120 -20.90 -17.59 14.86
N ASP A 121 -20.18 -18.64 15.27
CA ASP A 121 -19.25 -18.58 16.41
C ASP A 121 -17.86 -18.02 16.06
N ARG A 122 -17.65 -17.54 14.84
CA ARG A 122 -16.34 -17.06 14.35
C ARG A 122 -15.19 -18.04 14.58
N ASN A 123 -15.45 -19.32 14.41
CA ASN A 123 -14.41 -20.31 14.52
C ASN A 123 -13.71 -20.51 13.18
N PRO A 124 -12.44 -20.11 13.00
CA PRO A 124 -11.73 -20.27 11.73
C PRO A 124 -11.65 -21.72 11.24
N ARG A 125 -11.79 -22.69 12.13
CA ARG A 125 -11.75 -24.12 11.76
C ARG A 125 -12.95 -24.56 10.94
N LEU A 126 -14.06 -23.81 11.02
CA LEU A 126 -15.27 -24.07 10.26
C LEU A 126 -15.20 -23.51 8.85
N LEU A 127 -14.28 -22.57 8.60
CA LEU A 127 -14.06 -22.01 7.29
C LEU A 127 -13.35 -23.04 6.40
N LYS A 128 -13.93 -23.29 5.24
CA LYS A 128 -13.42 -24.26 4.26
C LYS A 128 -13.35 -23.66 2.87
N LEU A 129 -12.40 -24.13 2.09
CA LEU A 129 -12.47 -24.12 0.64
C LEU A 129 -13.27 -25.35 0.25
N GLU A 130 -14.30 -25.20 -0.54
CA GLU A 130 -15.08 -26.36 -1.04
C GLU A 130 -14.22 -27.23 -1.94
N HIS A 131 -13.37 -26.56 -2.75
CA HIS A 131 -12.40 -27.20 -3.62
C HIS A 131 -11.03 -26.50 -3.51
N ASP A 132 -9.96 -27.22 -3.81
CA ASP A 132 -8.60 -26.68 -3.82
C ASP A 132 -8.41 -25.52 -4.82
N TRP A 133 -9.26 -25.44 -5.84
CA TRP A 133 -9.24 -24.35 -6.84
C TRP A 133 -10.14 -23.17 -6.50
N ASP A 134 -10.76 -23.12 -5.34
CA ASP A 134 -11.58 -21.98 -4.91
C ASP A 134 -10.71 -20.77 -4.46
N SER A 135 -9.39 -20.91 -4.48
CA SER A 135 -8.46 -19.80 -4.37
C SER A 135 -7.62 -19.69 -5.64
N GLN A 136 -7.61 -18.52 -6.27
CA GLN A 136 -6.86 -18.26 -7.48
C GLN A 136 -6.13 -16.90 -7.39
N VAL A 137 -5.01 -16.79 -8.10
CA VAL A 137 -4.17 -15.60 -8.12
C VAL A 137 -3.81 -15.23 -9.55
N SER A 138 -3.67 -13.93 -9.83
CA SER A 138 -3.25 -13.41 -11.13
C SER A 138 -1.86 -13.92 -11.50
N GLU A 139 -1.62 -14.15 -12.80
CA GLU A 139 -0.34 -14.60 -13.32
C GLU A 139 0.76 -13.56 -13.12
N GLY A 140 2.00 -14.02 -12.95
CA GLY A 140 3.15 -13.12 -12.79
C GLY A 140 3.37 -12.61 -11.35
N SER A 141 2.43 -12.83 -10.44
CA SER A 141 2.52 -12.35 -9.06
C SER A 141 3.59 -13.04 -8.20
N GLY A 142 4.08 -14.21 -8.60
CA GLY A 142 4.96 -15.06 -7.78
C GLY A 142 4.29 -15.65 -6.53
N LEU A 143 2.99 -15.41 -6.34
CA LEU A 143 2.20 -15.92 -5.22
C LEU A 143 1.53 -17.25 -5.56
N THR A 144 1.23 -18.01 -4.53
CA THR A 144 0.43 -19.23 -4.64
C THR A 144 -1.00 -19.00 -4.16
N PRO A 145 -1.98 -19.70 -4.73
CA PRO A 145 -3.33 -19.77 -4.18
C PRO A 145 -3.32 -20.18 -2.70
N HIS A 146 -4.32 -19.79 -1.95
CA HIS A 146 -4.47 -20.26 -0.59
C HIS A 146 -4.80 -21.75 -0.55
N THR A 147 -4.12 -22.45 0.34
CA THR A 147 -4.53 -23.76 0.81
C THR A 147 -5.53 -23.62 1.95
N GLN A 148 -6.20 -24.72 2.31
CA GLN A 148 -7.10 -24.74 3.46
C GLN A 148 -6.46 -24.20 4.76
N LEU A 149 -5.19 -24.50 4.98
CA LEU A 149 -4.46 -24.04 6.18
C LEU A 149 -4.16 -22.55 6.10
N THR A 150 -3.54 -22.09 5.01
CA THR A 150 -3.15 -20.67 4.85
C THR A 150 -4.37 -19.76 4.81
N MET A 151 -5.49 -20.20 4.22
CA MET A 151 -6.76 -19.47 4.25
C MET A 151 -7.23 -19.24 5.68
N ARG A 152 -7.25 -20.28 6.51
CA ARG A 152 -7.68 -20.17 7.90
C ARG A 152 -6.79 -19.26 8.75
N GLU A 153 -5.48 -19.35 8.55
CA GLU A 153 -4.51 -18.56 9.31
C GLU A 153 -4.49 -17.09 8.89
N GLN A 154 -4.51 -16.83 7.58
CA GLN A 154 -4.35 -15.47 7.04
C GLN A 154 -5.68 -14.74 6.86
N LEU A 155 -6.71 -15.40 6.33
CA LEU A 155 -8.01 -14.80 6.06
C LEU A 155 -9.00 -14.93 7.22
N GLY A 156 -8.90 -16.00 8.02
CA GLY A 156 -9.84 -16.28 9.11
C GLY A 156 -10.12 -15.08 10.03
N PRO A 157 -9.12 -14.30 10.46
CA PRO A 157 -9.35 -13.11 11.28
C PRO A 157 -10.15 -12.00 10.61
N HIS A 158 -10.14 -11.95 9.27
CA HIS A 158 -10.79 -10.91 8.45
C HIS A 158 -12.21 -11.29 8.02
N ILE A 159 -12.57 -12.58 8.09
CA ILE A 159 -13.88 -13.06 7.68
C ILE A 159 -14.90 -12.75 8.79
N PRO A 160 -16.03 -12.09 8.44
CA PRO A 160 -17.11 -11.84 9.37
C PRO A 160 -17.79 -13.13 9.81
N LYS A 161 -18.77 -13.03 10.72
CA LYS A 161 -19.66 -14.14 11.03
C LYS A 161 -20.47 -14.52 9.78
N MET A 162 -20.53 -15.80 9.49
CA MET A 162 -21.24 -16.38 8.35
C MET A 162 -22.47 -17.17 8.83
N TYR A 163 -23.44 -17.33 7.96
CA TYR A 163 -24.51 -18.29 8.15
C TYR A 163 -24.06 -19.68 7.68
N ASP A 164 -24.74 -20.70 8.20
CA ASP A 164 -24.47 -22.07 7.85
C ASP A 164 -24.70 -22.27 6.34
N GLY A 165 -23.69 -22.79 5.63
CA GLY A 165 -23.73 -22.97 4.17
C GLY A 165 -23.52 -21.71 3.33
N GLU A 166 -23.27 -20.55 3.94
CA GLU A 166 -23.01 -19.30 3.22
C GLU A 166 -21.64 -19.33 2.54
N PHE A 167 -21.59 -18.74 1.33
CA PHE A 167 -20.34 -18.47 0.61
C PHE A 167 -19.96 -17.00 0.71
N LEU A 168 -18.69 -16.75 0.92
CA LEU A 168 -18.08 -15.41 0.87
C LEU A 168 -16.94 -15.36 -0.14
N ILE A 169 -16.84 -14.25 -0.83
CA ILE A 169 -15.75 -13.95 -1.75
C ILE A 169 -14.77 -13.04 -1.02
N VAL A 170 -13.54 -13.48 -0.87
CA VAL A 170 -12.43 -12.70 -0.32
C VAL A 170 -11.55 -12.27 -1.47
N VAL A 171 -11.42 -10.97 -1.64
CA VAL A 171 -10.55 -10.36 -2.66
C VAL A 171 -9.38 -9.67 -1.96
N GLU A 172 -8.21 -10.17 -2.23
CA GLU A 172 -6.94 -9.60 -1.78
C GLU A 172 -6.24 -8.95 -2.97
N THR A 173 -5.74 -7.78 -2.78
CA THR A 173 -4.97 -7.05 -3.79
C THR A 173 -3.76 -6.41 -3.17
N ALA A 174 -2.67 -6.31 -3.91
CA ALA A 174 -1.56 -5.48 -3.52
C ALA A 174 -1.06 -4.65 -4.68
N ALA A 175 -0.64 -3.45 -4.35
CA ALA A 175 0.01 -2.52 -5.24
C ALA A 175 1.33 -2.08 -4.63
N LYS A 176 2.42 -2.14 -5.35
CA LYS A 176 3.72 -1.65 -4.88
C LYS A 176 3.71 -0.13 -4.86
N TYR A 177 4.04 0.44 -3.73
CA TYR A 177 4.24 1.88 -3.57
C TYR A 177 5.71 2.22 -3.52
N GLU A 178 6.12 3.08 -4.43
CA GLU A 178 7.45 3.69 -4.43
C GLU A 178 7.33 5.19 -4.18
N PRO A 179 7.92 5.71 -3.10
CA PRO A 179 7.84 7.12 -2.78
C PRO A 179 8.61 7.98 -3.81
N PRO A 180 8.10 9.16 -4.18
CA PRO A 180 8.74 10.04 -5.17
C PRO A 180 10.08 10.61 -4.68
N PHE A 181 10.31 10.65 -3.38
CA PHE A 181 11.57 11.09 -2.78
C PHE A 181 12.18 9.99 -1.92
N ALA A 182 13.52 9.95 -1.92
CA ALA A 182 14.26 8.92 -1.20
C ALA A 182 13.87 8.86 0.28
N ALA A 183 13.66 7.64 0.78
CA ALA A 183 13.20 7.38 2.15
C ALA A 183 14.08 8.00 3.25
N ARG A 184 15.38 8.15 2.99
CA ARG A 184 16.32 8.83 3.92
C ARG A 184 15.93 10.28 4.23
N TRP A 185 15.15 10.93 3.34
CA TRP A 185 14.73 12.32 3.51
C TRP A 185 13.31 12.43 4.06
N THR A 186 12.43 11.51 3.71
CA THR A 186 11.01 11.57 4.05
C THR A 186 10.61 10.62 5.16
N GLY A 187 11.44 9.59 5.44
CA GLY A 187 11.13 8.52 6.39
C GLY A 187 10.11 7.50 5.85
N ILE A 188 9.64 7.65 4.60
CA ILE A 188 8.67 6.74 3.98
C ILE A 188 9.41 5.80 3.04
N TYR A 189 9.33 4.50 3.32
CA TYR A 189 9.98 3.45 2.56
C TYR A 189 9.03 2.84 1.52
N PRO A 190 9.56 2.28 0.41
CA PRO A 190 8.79 1.45 -0.50
C PRO A 190 8.11 0.32 0.27
N ARG A 191 6.86 0.03 -0.05
CA ARG A 191 6.07 -1.04 0.58
C ARG A 191 4.92 -1.47 -0.28
N ASP A 192 4.42 -2.67 -0.04
CA ASP A 192 3.20 -3.15 -0.67
C ASP A 192 1.97 -2.60 0.08
N LEU A 193 1.03 -2.05 -0.68
CA LEU A 193 -0.26 -1.58 -0.21
C LEU A 193 -1.26 -2.73 -0.35
N VAL A 194 -1.26 -3.62 0.63
CA VAL A 194 -2.15 -4.78 0.65
C VAL A 194 -3.54 -4.37 1.14
N ASN A 195 -4.57 -4.79 0.41
CA ASN A 195 -5.97 -4.56 0.76
C ASN A 195 -6.72 -5.89 0.72
N ILE A 196 -7.65 -6.06 1.65
CA ILE A 196 -8.52 -7.23 1.73
C ILE A 196 -9.96 -6.72 1.79
N SER A 197 -10.82 -7.26 0.93
CA SER A 197 -12.26 -7.04 1.01
C SER A 197 -12.98 -8.39 1.04
N VAL A 198 -14.07 -8.42 1.79
CA VAL A 198 -14.94 -9.61 1.91
C VAL A 198 -16.33 -9.20 1.47
N THR A 199 -16.90 -9.94 0.54
CA THR A 199 -18.25 -9.69 0.01
C THR A 199 -19.02 -11.01 -0.14
N SER A 200 -20.33 -10.93 -0.05
CA SER A 200 -21.22 -12.05 -0.33
C SER A 200 -21.61 -12.03 -1.82
N PRO A 201 -21.73 -13.17 -2.50
CA PRO A 201 -22.37 -13.25 -3.82
C PRO A 201 -23.78 -12.64 -3.76
N ARG A 202 -24.18 -11.88 -4.80
CA ARG A 202 -25.47 -11.17 -4.79
C ARG A 202 -26.51 -11.72 -5.77
N GLU A 203 -26.05 -12.21 -6.90
CA GLU A 203 -26.92 -12.70 -7.97
C GLU A 203 -26.93 -14.23 -8.06
N PHE A 204 -25.92 -14.88 -7.51
CA PHE A 204 -25.75 -16.32 -7.54
C PHE A 204 -25.36 -16.82 -6.16
N ASP A 205 -25.60 -18.08 -5.87
CA ASP A 205 -25.30 -18.68 -4.57
C ASP A 205 -23.78 -18.74 -4.30
N LYS A 206 -22.99 -18.92 -5.37
CA LYS A 206 -21.53 -19.08 -5.31
C LYS A 206 -20.85 -18.48 -6.55
N LEU A 207 -19.69 -17.88 -6.35
CA LEU A 207 -18.78 -17.54 -7.45
C LEU A 207 -17.99 -18.78 -7.85
N CYS A 208 -18.06 -19.15 -9.13
CA CYS A 208 -17.50 -20.38 -9.65
C CYS A 208 -16.20 -20.13 -10.45
N TRP A 209 -15.14 -20.89 -10.16
CA TRP A 209 -13.94 -20.92 -10.98
C TRP A 209 -14.12 -21.82 -12.20
N LYS A 210 -14.01 -21.23 -13.38
CA LYS A 210 -14.24 -21.94 -14.65
C LYS A 210 -12.92 -22.43 -15.23
N ARG A 211 -12.64 -23.72 -15.10
CA ARG A 211 -11.51 -24.41 -15.75
C ARG A 211 -11.89 -24.93 -17.14
N GLN A 212 -13.14 -25.43 -17.26
CA GLN A 212 -13.72 -25.94 -18.48
C GLN A 212 -15.12 -25.36 -18.70
N PRO A 213 -15.63 -25.33 -19.93
CA PRO A 213 -16.98 -24.81 -20.22
C PRO A 213 -18.12 -25.42 -19.40
N SER A 214 -17.93 -26.64 -18.91
CA SER A 214 -18.95 -27.42 -18.14
C SER A 214 -18.87 -27.17 -16.62
N ASP A 215 -17.84 -26.54 -16.10
CA ASP A 215 -17.59 -26.48 -14.64
C ASP A 215 -18.59 -25.62 -13.87
N CYS A 216 -19.20 -24.64 -14.53
CA CYS A 216 -20.08 -23.67 -13.89
C CYS A 216 -21.45 -23.66 -14.62
N PRO A 217 -22.32 -24.65 -14.39
CA PRO A 217 -23.64 -24.62 -15.00
C PRO A 217 -24.45 -23.43 -14.47
N LEU A 218 -25.13 -22.72 -15.37
CA LEU A 218 -26.08 -21.72 -14.97
C LEU A 218 -27.22 -22.36 -14.18
N PRO A 219 -27.71 -21.71 -13.12
CA PRO A 219 -28.89 -22.19 -12.42
C PRO A 219 -30.06 -22.26 -13.41
N PRO A 220 -30.99 -23.24 -13.27
CA PRO A 220 -32.16 -23.32 -14.13
C PRO A 220 -32.92 -22.00 -14.02
N THR A 221 -33.17 -21.35 -15.18
CA THR A 221 -34.00 -20.16 -15.22
C THR A 221 -35.38 -20.53 -14.68
N SER A 222 -35.74 -19.95 -13.53
CA SER A 222 -37.10 -20.06 -13.02
C SER A 222 -38.03 -19.35 -14.00
N SER A 223 -38.72 -20.15 -14.80
CA SER A 223 -39.81 -19.70 -15.67
C SER A 223 -41.03 -19.33 -14.85
#